data_39b57aa1a2924927e7116aa75d76f512
#
_entry.id   39b57aa1a2924927e7116aa75d76f512
#
_cell.length_a   1.000
_cell.length_b   1.000
_cell.length_c   1.000
_cell.angle_alpha   90.00
_cell.angle_beta   90.00
_cell.angle_gamma   90.00
#
_symmetry.space_group_name_H-M   'P 1'
#
loop_
_entity.id
_entity.type
_entity.pdbx_description
1 polymer ?
#
loop_
_entity_poly.entity_id
_entity_poly.type
_entity_poly.pdbx_seq_one_letter_code
_entity_poly.pdbx_strand_id
1 'polypeptide(L)'
;DIAQLWQFFAIALDYAHQPTAENTQRFMLHYDQVSAQYAVGWNLSMGLFWLAPYHFMSLDSQSQAYIEQDLDLSIVKHGAKGRCHGHDYVQLKYALMHYFHSAYALAHNFPELALYAWQQTSGLKSLAQDHDQDLTDVTMALKELPVTPYGLQQLQQEGCFLALDELQTLQQRLLYKKNLILQGPSGTGKTWLAKRLAYSVVGHQSDDQIQSMQFHANTSYEDFIRGWRPLANSKGQHELQLVDGPFLQLVEKAQRFPNDRFVMVIEEINRGQTAHIFGEMLTLLEHSKRHSHHALRLTYAKLDEKIYLPDNLYLIATMNTADRSLTPLDFALRRRF
;
A
#
# COMPACT_ATOMS: atom_id res chain seq x y z
N ASP A 1 18.36 -22.92 -19.13
CA ASP A 1 18.82 -21.87 -20.04
C ASP A 1 19.03 -20.58 -19.26
N ILE A 2 20.28 -20.10 -19.18
CA ILE A 2 20.65 -18.89 -18.43
C ILE A 2 20.01 -17.63 -19.03
N ALA A 3 19.87 -17.56 -20.34
CA ALA A 3 19.26 -16.42 -21.01
C ALA A 3 17.78 -16.25 -20.63
N GLN A 4 17.03 -17.35 -20.54
CA GLN A 4 15.63 -17.32 -20.08
C GLN A 4 15.52 -16.90 -18.61
N LEU A 5 16.49 -17.27 -17.77
CA LEU A 5 16.51 -16.85 -16.36
C LEU A 5 16.73 -15.35 -16.24
N TRP A 6 17.66 -14.77 -17.00
CA TRP A 6 17.87 -13.32 -17.02
C TRP A 6 16.67 -12.54 -17.58
N GLN A 7 16.06 -13.08 -18.64
CA GLN A 7 14.83 -12.49 -19.18
C GLN A 7 13.69 -12.51 -18.15
N PHE A 8 13.56 -13.61 -17.42
CA PHE A 8 12.57 -13.71 -16.35
C PHE A 8 12.84 -12.70 -15.22
N PHE A 9 14.09 -12.50 -14.81
CA PHE A 9 14.40 -11.49 -13.78
C PHE A 9 14.11 -10.06 -14.26
N ALA A 10 14.31 -9.74 -15.52
CA ALA A 10 13.87 -8.46 -16.07
C ALA A 10 12.35 -8.28 -16.00
N ILE A 11 11.58 -9.31 -16.37
CA ILE A 11 10.11 -9.33 -16.26
C ILE A 11 9.67 -9.23 -14.79
N ALA A 12 10.39 -9.86 -13.87
CA ALA A 12 10.11 -9.76 -12.44
C ALA A 12 10.32 -8.33 -11.91
N LEU A 13 11.34 -7.62 -12.38
CA LEU A 13 11.52 -6.20 -12.04
C LEU A 13 10.41 -5.32 -12.63
N ASP A 14 9.99 -5.55 -13.88
CA ASP A 14 8.85 -4.85 -14.47
C ASP A 14 7.59 -5.06 -13.63
N TYR A 15 7.31 -6.30 -13.22
CA TYR A 15 6.19 -6.63 -12.34
C TYR A 15 6.33 -5.99 -10.95
N ALA A 16 7.54 -5.96 -10.38
CA ALA A 16 7.79 -5.33 -9.08
C ALA A 16 7.53 -3.81 -9.11
N HIS A 17 8.00 -3.11 -10.16
CA HIS A 17 7.82 -1.68 -10.31
C HIS A 17 6.41 -1.28 -10.75
N GLN A 18 5.76 -2.09 -11.59
CA GLN A 18 4.45 -1.82 -12.16
C GLN A 18 3.60 -3.10 -12.16
N PRO A 19 2.91 -3.43 -11.06
CA PRO A 19 2.09 -4.64 -10.93
C PRO A 19 0.74 -4.49 -11.68
N THR A 20 0.81 -4.23 -13.00
CA THR A 20 -0.37 -4.23 -13.88
C THR A 20 -0.85 -5.65 -14.12
N ALA A 21 -2.10 -5.82 -14.56
CA ALA A 21 -2.63 -7.14 -14.93
C ALA A 21 -1.76 -7.82 -16.01
N GLU A 22 -1.28 -7.06 -16.99
CA GLU A 22 -0.40 -7.54 -18.06
C GLU A 22 0.95 -8.02 -17.49
N ASN A 23 1.63 -7.21 -16.68
CA ASN A 23 2.91 -7.57 -16.08
C ASN A 23 2.77 -8.75 -15.11
N THR A 24 1.65 -8.83 -14.38
CA THR A 24 1.34 -9.95 -13.50
C THR A 24 1.18 -11.25 -14.31
N GLN A 25 0.44 -11.21 -15.41
CA GLN A 25 0.25 -12.37 -16.28
C GLN A 25 1.56 -12.81 -16.95
N ARG A 26 2.36 -11.86 -17.44
CA ARG A 26 3.70 -12.12 -17.99
C ARG A 26 4.61 -12.75 -16.94
N PHE A 27 4.63 -12.23 -15.71
CA PHE A 27 5.41 -12.80 -14.62
C PHE A 27 5.00 -14.24 -14.33
N MET A 28 3.70 -14.52 -14.14
CA MET A 28 3.21 -15.88 -13.86
C MET A 28 3.61 -16.88 -14.96
N LEU A 29 3.42 -16.51 -16.23
CA LEU A 29 3.76 -17.36 -17.36
C LEU A 29 5.26 -17.70 -17.40
N HIS A 30 6.14 -16.70 -17.24
CA HIS A 30 7.58 -16.92 -17.30
C HIS A 30 8.11 -17.59 -16.02
N TYR A 31 7.48 -17.35 -14.87
CA TYR A 31 7.78 -18.08 -13.64
C TYR A 31 7.59 -19.59 -13.84
N ASP A 32 6.48 -20.02 -14.44
CA ASP A 32 6.19 -21.43 -14.72
C ASP A 32 7.18 -22.02 -15.72
N GLN A 33 7.54 -21.29 -16.77
CA GLN A 33 8.53 -21.73 -17.75
C GLN A 33 9.92 -21.94 -17.15
N VAL A 34 10.36 -21.00 -16.28
CA VAL A 34 11.67 -21.07 -15.64
C VAL A 34 11.70 -22.13 -14.53
N SER A 35 10.63 -22.24 -13.73
CA SER A 35 10.52 -23.22 -12.65
C SER A 35 10.56 -24.68 -13.17
N ALA A 36 10.15 -24.91 -14.41
CA ALA A 36 10.22 -26.23 -15.05
C ALA A 36 11.65 -26.66 -15.42
N GLN A 37 12.63 -25.76 -15.48
CA GLN A 37 14.01 -26.05 -15.87
C GLN A 37 14.71 -26.98 -14.88
N TYR A 38 15.67 -27.81 -15.37
CA TYR A 38 16.29 -28.90 -14.61
C TYR A 38 16.95 -28.46 -13.30
N ALA A 39 17.73 -27.38 -13.28
CA ALA A 39 18.49 -26.94 -12.12
C ALA A 39 17.75 -25.90 -11.26
N VAL A 40 16.54 -25.50 -11.65
CA VAL A 40 15.76 -24.51 -10.93
C VAL A 40 14.91 -25.19 -9.85
N GLY A 41 15.04 -24.71 -8.60
CA GLY A 41 14.39 -25.19 -7.41
C GLY A 41 13.62 -24.11 -6.69
N TRP A 42 13.37 -24.30 -5.41
CA TRP A 42 12.91 -23.25 -4.49
C TRP A 42 13.87 -22.06 -4.45
N ASN A 43 15.14 -22.27 -4.88
CA ASN A 43 16.12 -21.20 -5.09
C ASN A 43 15.67 -20.13 -6.10
N LEU A 44 14.67 -20.39 -6.95
CA LEU A 44 14.08 -19.34 -7.79
C LEU A 44 13.45 -18.24 -6.95
N SER A 45 12.68 -18.60 -5.91
CA SER A 45 12.08 -17.63 -4.99
C SER A 45 13.15 -16.87 -4.19
N MET A 46 14.23 -17.53 -3.81
CA MET A 46 15.39 -16.89 -3.18
C MET A 46 16.05 -15.89 -4.14
N GLY A 47 16.22 -16.25 -5.42
CA GLY A 47 16.73 -15.34 -6.46
C GLY A 47 15.84 -14.11 -6.63
N LEU A 48 14.53 -14.27 -6.64
CA LEU A 48 13.57 -13.17 -6.67
C LEU A 48 13.66 -12.29 -5.41
N PHE A 49 13.78 -12.91 -4.24
CA PHE A 49 13.97 -12.18 -2.99
C PHE A 49 15.26 -11.34 -3.00
N TRP A 50 16.39 -11.89 -3.45
CA TRP A 50 17.62 -11.11 -3.58
C TRP A 50 17.55 -10.01 -4.63
N LEU A 51 16.75 -10.21 -5.69
CA LEU A 51 16.53 -9.23 -6.75
C LEU A 51 15.74 -8.00 -6.25
N ALA A 52 14.66 -8.25 -5.49
CA ALA A 52 13.79 -7.20 -4.94
C ALA A 52 13.15 -7.69 -3.63
N PRO A 53 13.85 -7.60 -2.48
CA PRO A 53 13.49 -8.24 -1.22
C PRO A 53 12.15 -7.78 -0.64
N TYR A 54 11.76 -6.56 -0.91
CA TYR A 54 10.47 -6.04 -0.44
C TYR A 54 9.29 -6.39 -1.36
N HIS A 55 9.57 -6.89 -2.58
CA HIS A 55 8.53 -7.26 -3.55
C HIS A 55 8.28 -8.76 -3.64
N PHE A 56 9.28 -9.56 -3.30
CA PHE A 56 9.22 -11.02 -3.44
C PHE A 56 9.57 -11.71 -2.14
N MET A 57 8.84 -12.79 -1.84
CA MET A 57 9.13 -13.63 -0.68
C MET A 57 10.17 -14.69 -1.02
N SER A 58 11.02 -15.02 -0.05
CA SER A 58 11.82 -16.24 -0.07
C SER A 58 10.93 -17.42 0.34
N LEU A 59 11.00 -18.52 -0.40
CA LEU A 59 10.40 -19.80 -0.03
C LEU A 59 11.48 -20.85 0.24
N ASP A 60 12.47 -20.48 1.06
CA ASP A 60 13.39 -21.44 1.67
C ASP A 60 12.65 -22.30 2.72
N SER A 61 13.31 -23.34 3.21
CA SER A 61 12.69 -24.30 4.12
C SER A 61 12.17 -23.69 5.43
N GLN A 62 12.83 -22.64 5.91
CA GLN A 62 12.47 -21.96 7.16
C GLN A 62 11.27 -21.05 6.93
N SER A 63 11.28 -20.26 5.86
CA SER A 63 10.16 -19.40 5.47
C SER A 63 8.91 -20.23 5.15
N GLN A 64 9.06 -21.38 4.45
CA GLN A 64 7.93 -22.29 4.21
C GLN A 64 7.35 -22.85 5.51
N ALA A 65 8.22 -23.30 6.44
CA ALA A 65 7.76 -23.82 7.73
C ALA A 65 7.00 -22.75 8.53
N TYR A 66 7.52 -21.53 8.60
CA TYR A 66 6.86 -20.42 9.28
C TYR A 66 5.52 -20.07 8.66
N ILE A 67 5.46 -19.98 7.32
CA ILE A 67 4.21 -19.68 6.59
C ILE A 67 3.17 -20.79 6.79
N GLU A 68 3.58 -22.07 6.74
CA GLU A 68 2.65 -23.20 6.84
C GLU A 68 2.26 -23.53 8.30
N GLN A 69 3.14 -23.35 9.28
CA GLN A 69 2.93 -23.77 10.68
C GLN A 69 2.50 -22.62 11.59
N ASP A 70 3.12 -21.45 11.46
CA ASP A 70 2.87 -20.31 12.34
C ASP A 70 1.80 -19.37 11.78
N LEU A 71 1.73 -19.20 10.44
CA LEU A 71 0.70 -18.38 9.80
C LEU A 71 -0.47 -19.21 9.26
N ASP A 72 -0.41 -20.54 9.35
CA ASP A 72 -1.42 -21.50 8.83
C ASP A 72 -1.84 -21.21 7.37
N LEU A 73 -0.93 -20.64 6.56
CA LEU A 73 -1.11 -20.38 5.15
C LEU A 73 -0.55 -21.55 4.33
N SER A 74 -1.40 -22.26 3.61
CA SER A 74 -0.97 -23.39 2.80
C SER A 74 -0.20 -22.95 1.56
N ILE A 75 1.00 -23.51 1.36
CA ILE A 75 1.77 -23.31 0.14
C ILE A 75 1.31 -24.36 -0.87
N VAL A 76 0.63 -23.92 -1.94
CA VAL A 76 0.15 -24.81 -3.00
C VAL A 76 1.34 -25.34 -3.80
N LYS A 77 1.52 -26.66 -3.83
CA LYS A 77 2.70 -27.36 -4.43
C LYS A 77 2.31 -28.20 -5.67
N HIS A 78 1.39 -27.68 -6.49
CA HIS A 78 0.90 -28.38 -7.69
C HIS A 78 1.71 -28.06 -8.96
N GLY A 79 2.69 -27.16 -8.89
CA GLY A 79 3.54 -26.79 -10.01
C GLY A 79 4.62 -27.83 -10.34
N ALA A 80 5.46 -27.49 -11.32
CA ALA A 80 6.55 -28.32 -11.75
C ALA A 80 7.43 -28.79 -10.58
N LYS A 81 7.70 -30.08 -10.48
CA LYS A 81 8.52 -30.72 -9.43
C LYS A 81 8.01 -30.47 -7.99
N GLY A 82 6.68 -30.38 -7.80
CA GLY A 82 6.07 -30.21 -6.49
C GLY A 82 6.30 -28.84 -5.87
N ARG A 83 6.27 -27.78 -6.67
CA ARG A 83 6.42 -26.37 -6.23
C ARG A 83 5.19 -25.55 -6.57
N CYS A 84 5.19 -24.26 -6.19
CA CYS A 84 4.15 -23.33 -6.61
C CYS A 84 4.15 -23.10 -8.12
N HIS A 85 2.99 -23.00 -8.73
CA HIS A 85 2.81 -22.28 -9.97
C HIS A 85 3.02 -20.77 -9.77
N GLY A 86 3.28 -20.03 -10.84
CA GLY A 86 3.39 -18.57 -10.80
C GLY A 86 2.14 -17.91 -10.26
N HIS A 87 0.97 -18.45 -10.60
CA HIS A 87 -0.31 -18.01 -10.04
C HIS A 87 -0.35 -18.16 -8.51
N ASP A 88 -0.01 -19.37 -8.00
CA ASP A 88 -0.08 -19.66 -6.56
C ASP A 88 0.96 -18.86 -5.77
N TYR A 89 2.14 -18.63 -6.36
CA TYR A 89 3.16 -17.74 -5.80
C TYR A 89 2.66 -16.31 -5.65
N VAL A 90 1.97 -15.77 -6.66
CA VAL A 90 1.38 -14.43 -6.63
C VAL A 90 0.24 -14.35 -5.61
N GLN A 91 -0.62 -15.37 -5.53
CA GLN A 91 -1.69 -15.42 -4.53
C GLN A 91 -1.13 -15.46 -3.10
N LEU A 92 -0.13 -16.30 -2.84
CA LEU A 92 0.53 -16.37 -1.54
C LEU A 92 1.21 -15.03 -1.19
N LYS A 93 1.84 -14.37 -2.17
CA LYS A 93 2.41 -13.02 -2.00
C LYS A 93 1.35 -12.03 -1.50
N TYR A 94 0.18 -12.00 -2.14
CA TYR A 94 -0.90 -11.08 -1.73
C TYR A 94 -1.48 -11.44 -0.35
N ALA A 95 -1.63 -12.72 -0.04
CA ALA A 95 -2.06 -13.16 1.28
C ALA A 95 -1.09 -12.68 2.38
N LEU A 96 0.22 -12.83 2.15
CA LEU A 96 1.25 -12.34 3.07
C LEU A 96 1.27 -10.81 3.16
N MET A 97 1.09 -10.10 2.06
CA MET A 97 0.96 -8.63 2.09
C MET A 97 -0.25 -8.19 2.92
N HIS A 98 -1.37 -8.89 2.82
CA HIS A 98 -2.53 -8.63 3.66
C HIS A 98 -2.23 -8.92 5.14
N TYR A 99 -1.56 -10.05 5.45
CA TYR A 99 -1.10 -10.35 6.80
C TYR A 99 -0.20 -9.23 7.36
N PHE A 100 0.76 -8.70 6.59
CA PHE A 100 1.64 -7.62 7.03
C PHE A 100 0.90 -6.35 7.47
N HIS A 101 -0.30 -6.11 6.97
CA HIS A 101 -1.14 -4.97 7.34
C HIS A 101 -2.08 -5.25 8.50
N SER A 102 -2.14 -6.47 9.00
CA SER A 102 -3.00 -6.83 10.14
C SER A 102 -2.44 -6.27 11.45
N ALA A 103 -3.33 -6.00 12.41
CA ALA A 103 -2.95 -5.51 13.74
C ALA A 103 -2.09 -6.51 14.54
N TYR A 104 -2.10 -7.77 14.14
CA TYR A 104 -1.42 -8.88 14.82
C TYR A 104 -0.18 -9.37 14.07
N ALA A 105 0.24 -8.67 13.01
CA ALA A 105 1.40 -9.06 12.23
C ALA A 105 2.69 -8.93 13.05
N LEU A 106 3.40 -10.04 13.21
CA LEU A 106 4.74 -10.07 13.81
C LEU A 106 5.81 -9.61 12.81
N ALA A 107 5.57 -9.81 11.51
CA ALA A 107 6.39 -9.32 10.41
C ALA A 107 5.55 -8.38 9.54
N HIS A 108 6.15 -7.31 9.04
CA HIS A 108 5.46 -6.27 8.27
C HIS A 108 5.96 -6.16 6.83
N ASN A 109 6.87 -7.01 6.42
CA ASN A 109 7.41 -7.11 5.07
C ASN A 109 8.11 -8.46 4.88
N PHE A 110 8.46 -8.80 3.63
CA PHE A 110 9.13 -10.08 3.34
C PHE A 110 10.50 -10.24 3.99
N PRO A 111 11.38 -9.22 4.07
CA PRO A 111 12.61 -9.30 4.85
C PRO A 111 12.40 -9.60 6.33
N GLU A 112 11.44 -8.97 6.98
CA GLU A 112 11.09 -9.26 8.37
C GLU A 112 10.55 -10.68 8.52
N LEU A 113 9.67 -11.12 7.63
CA LEU A 113 9.13 -12.48 7.62
C LEU A 113 10.26 -13.51 7.53
N ALA A 114 11.21 -13.32 6.61
CA ALA A 114 12.37 -14.20 6.49
C ALA A 114 13.24 -14.20 7.75
N LEU A 115 13.43 -13.04 8.39
CA LEU A 115 14.16 -12.91 9.64
C LEU A 115 13.45 -13.65 10.80
N TYR A 116 12.14 -13.47 10.94
CA TYR A 116 11.32 -14.17 11.94
C TYR A 116 11.35 -15.68 11.74
N ALA A 117 11.19 -16.16 10.52
CA ALA A 117 11.27 -17.56 10.18
C ALA A 117 12.62 -18.17 10.58
N TRP A 118 13.71 -17.45 10.38
CA TRP A 118 15.05 -17.87 10.77
C TRP A 118 15.24 -17.87 12.29
N GLN A 119 14.74 -16.87 13.01
CA GLN A 119 14.85 -16.77 14.48
C GLN A 119 14.08 -17.88 15.19
N GLN A 120 12.89 -18.23 14.72
CA GLN A 120 12.09 -19.34 15.28
C GLN A 120 12.82 -20.68 15.17
N THR A 121 13.48 -20.93 14.06
CA THR A 121 14.18 -22.20 13.81
C THR A 121 15.53 -22.28 14.54
N SER A 122 16.17 -21.15 14.83
CA SER A 122 17.49 -21.09 15.48
C SER A 122 17.46 -21.28 17.01
N GLY A 123 16.31 -21.62 17.58
CA GLY A 123 16.21 -21.95 19.01
C GLY A 123 16.25 -20.78 20.00
N LEU A 124 16.11 -19.53 19.55
CA LEU A 124 15.96 -18.35 20.41
C LEU A 124 14.51 -18.19 20.92
N LYS A 125 13.91 -19.30 21.38
CA LYS A 125 12.56 -19.35 21.96
C LYS A 125 12.56 -18.83 23.40
N SER A 126 12.77 -17.58 23.65
CA SER A 126 12.67 -17.14 25.06
C SER A 126 12.03 -15.78 25.34
N LEU A 127 11.27 -15.15 24.45
CA LEU A 127 10.60 -13.89 24.82
C LEU A 127 9.20 -13.63 24.19
N ALA A 128 8.53 -14.63 23.62
CA ALA A 128 7.21 -14.41 23.01
C ALA A 128 6.18 -15.49 23.43
N GLN A 129 5.95 -15.65 24.73
CA GLN A 129 4.79 -16.43 25.23
C GLN A 129 3.82 -15.46 25.89
N ASP A 130 2.87 -14.90 25.13
CA ASP A 130 1.61 -14.36 25.71
C ASP A 130 0.50 -13.99 24.70
N HIS A 131 0.52 -14.39 23.42
CA HIS A 131 -0.54 -14.00 22.48
C HIS A 131 -1.09 -15.14 21.58
N ASP A 132 -1.28 -16.35 22.11
CA ASP A 132 -1.59 -17.54 21.29
C ASP A 132 -3.11 -17.77 20.97
N GLN A 133 -4.05 -16.93 21.42
CA GLN A 133 -5.48 -17.18 21.22
C GLN A 133 -6.15 -16.39 20.09
N ASP A 134 -5.57 -15.26 19.62
CA ASP A 134 -6.20 -14.42 18.58
C ASP A 134 -5.74 -14.73 17.15
N LEU A 135 -4.71 -15.56 16.97
CA LEU A 135 -4.14 -15.88 15.65
C LEU A 135 -5.01 -16.76 14.77
N THR A 136 -5.84 -17.61 15.37
CA THR A 136 -6.70 -18.56 14.63
C THR A 136 -7.83 -17.87 13.85
N ASP A 137 -8.42 -16.81 14.38
CA ASP A 137 -9.53 -16.09 13.72
C ASP A 137 -9.03 -15.23 12.54
N VAL A 138 -7.83 -14.64 12.66
CA VAL A 138 -7.20 -13.86 11.58
C VAL A 138 -6.75 -14.75 10.43
N THR A 139 -6.25 -15.95 10.74
CA THR A 139 -5.79 -16.92 9.73
C THR A 139 -6.95 -17.52 8.91
N MET A 140 -8.12 -17.68 9.53
CA MET A 140 -9.35 -18.08 8.81
C MET A 140 -9.80 -16.98 7.83
N ALA A 141 -9.75 -15.71 8.23
CA ALA A 141 -10.11 -14.58 7.36
C ALA A 141 -9.13 -14.39 6.18
N LEU A 142 -7.85 -14.74 6.35
CA LEU A 142 -6.84 -14.64 5.28
C LEU A 142 -7.00 -15.73 4.20
N LYS A 143 -7.64 -16.88 4.53
CA LYS A 143 -7.88 -17.95 3.56
C LYS A 143 -8.98 -17.63 2.54
N GLU A 144 -9.83 -16.62 2.80
CA GLU A 144 -11.07 -16.40 2.03
C GLU A 144 -11.01 -15.23 1.01
N LEU A 145 -9.93 -14.46 0.93
CA LEU A 145 -9.89 -13.29 0.06
C LEU A 145 -8.96 -13.48 -1.15
N PRO A 146 -9.48 -13.87 -2.32
CA PRO A 146 -8.73 -13.77 -3.55
C PRO A 146 -8.51 -12.28 -3.86
N VAL A 147 -7.26 -11.82 -3.77
CA VAL A 147 -6.90 -10.47 -4.20
C VAL A 147 -6.97 -10.44 -5.74
N THR A 148 -8.07 -9.91 -6.26
CA THR A 148 -8.23 -9.72 -7.70
C THR A 148 -7.44 -8.50 -8.14
N PRO A 149 -6.52 -8.64 -9.12
CA PRO A 149 -5.83 -7.49 -9.69
C PRO A 149 -6.83 -6.47 -10.21
N TYR A 150 -6.61 -5.19 -9.91
CA TYR A 150 -7.47 -4.10 -10.37
C TYR A 150 -6.68 -3.12 -11.23
N GLY A 151 -7.06 -3.01 -12.50
CA GLY A 151 -6.44 -2.10 -13.47
C GLY A 151 -7.44 -1.15 -14.13
N LEU A 152 -6.96 -0.31 -15.05
CA LEU A 152 -7.82 0.65 -15.77
C LEU A 152 -8.88 -0.02 -16.64
N GLN A 153 -8.63 -1.25 -17.11
CA GLN A 153 -9.61 -2.02 -17.87
C GLN A 153 -10.81 -2.42 -17.01
N GLN A 154 -10.57 -2.86 -15.77
CA GLN A 154 -11.62 -3.17 -14.80
C GLN A 154 -12.43 -1.92 -14.45
N LEU A 155 -11.74 -0.78 -14.26
CA LEU A 155 -12.40 0.50 -14.04
C LEU A 155 -13.34 0.88 -15.19
N GLN A 156 -12.92 0.66 -16.43
CA GLN A 156 -13.77 0.91 -17.61
C GLN A 156 -14.96 -0.06 -17.68
N GLN A 157 -14.75 -1.35 -17.41
CA GLN A 157 -15.79 -2.37 -17.38
C GLN A 157 -16.85 -2.12 -16.30
N GLU A 158 -16.49 -1.48 -15.19
CA GLU A 158 -17.42 -1.06 -14.13
C GLU A 158 -18.30 0.14 -14.53
N GLY A 159 -18.20 0.63 -15.76
CA GLY A 159 -19.06 1.67 -16.30
C GLY A 159 -18.46 3.08 -16.32
N CYS A 160 -17.14 3.20 -16.35
CA CYS A 160 -16.49 4.50 -16.54
C CYS A 160 -16.76 5.03 -17.95
N PHE A 161 -17.22 6.27 -18.06
CA PHE A 161 -17.50 6.92 -19.35
C PHE A 161 -16.24 7.46 -20.05
N LEU A 162 -15.12 7.55 -19.35
CA LEU A 162 -13.85 8.00 -19.93
C LEU A 162 -13.25 6.91 -20.81
N ALA A 163 -12.64 7.31 -21.90
CA ALA A 163 -11.90 6.40 -22.76
C ALA A 163 -10.62 5.88 -22.04
N LEU A 164 -10.14 4.71 -22.45
CA LEU A 164 -9.00 4.07 -21.78
C LEU A 164 -7.72 4.91 -21.85
N ASP A 165 -7.50 5.61 -22.96
CA ASP A 165 -6.38 6.52 -23.16
C ASP A 165 -6.44 7.76 -22.24
N GLU A 166 -7.64 8.28 -21.99
CA GLU A 166 -7.87 9.34 -21.01
C GLU A 166 -7.57 8.87 -19.59
N LEU A 167 -8.03 7.67 -19.23
CA LEU A 167 -7.73 7.04 -17.94
C LEU A 167 -6.24 6.78 -17.75
N GLN A 168 -5.56 6.31 -18.79
CA GLN A 168 -4.11 6.13 -18.78
C GLN A 168 -3.39 7.46 -18.58
N THR A 169 -3.85 8.52 -19.25
CA THR A 169 -3.29 9.86 -19.10
C THR A 169 -3.46 10.38 -17.65
N LEU A 170 -4.64 10.20 -17.05
CA LEU A 170 -4.90 10.57 -15.66
C LEU A 170 -4.02 9.80 -14.69
N GLN A 171 -3.90 8.49 -14.87
CA GLN A 171 -3.06 7.65 -14.02
C GLN A 171 -1.58 8.04 -14.14
N GLN A 172 -1.07 8.26 -15.35
CA GLN A 172 0.32 8.70 -15.58
C GLN A 172 0.60 10.05 -14.92
N ARG A 173 -0.34 11.01 -15.03
CA ARG A 173 -0.23 12.31 -14.35
C ARG A 173 -0.17 12.15 -12.84
N LEU A 174 -1.03 11.30 -12.27
CA LEU A 174 -1.03 11.00 -10.84
C LEU A 174 0.28 10.34 -10.40
N LEU A 175 0.77 9.36 -11.15
CA LEU A 175 2.04 8.68 -10.84
C LEU A 175 3.24 9.64 -10.88
N TYR A 176 3.24 10.58 -11.83
CA TYR A 176 4.31 11.59 -11.97
C TYR A 176 4.20 12.70 -10.93
N LYS A 177 3.03 13.34 -10.82
CA LYS A 177 2.80 14.50 -9.93
C LYS A 177 2.57 14.11 -8.47
N LYS A 178 2.22 12.87 -8.21
CA LYS A 178 1.81 12.30 -6.90
C LYS A 178 0.48 12.84 -6.38
N ASN A 179 -0.04 13.92 -6.94
CA ASN A 179 -1.28 14.56 -6.52
C ASN A 179 -2.17 14.85 -7.74
N LEU A 180 -3.47 14.64 -7.60
CA LEU A 180 -4.46 14.88 -8.66
C LEU A 180 -5.76 15.45 -8.08
N ILE A 181 -6.33 16.47 -8.74
CA ILE A 181 -7.68 16.97 -8.41
C ILE A 181 -8.64 16.64 -9.56
N LEU A 182 -9.70 15.91 -9.23
CA LEU A 182 -10.84 15.69 -10.10
C LEU A 182 -11.88 16.78 -9.85
N GLN A 183 -12.08 17.67 -10.80
CA GLN A 183 -13.00 18.80 -10.67
C GLN A 183 -14.22 18.68 -11.60
N GLY A 184 -15.36 19.18 -11.19
CA GLY A 184 -16.58 19.21 -11.99
C GLY A 184 -17.82 19.42 -11.14
N PRO A 185 -19.02 19.56 -11.76
CA PRO A 185 -20.29 19.73 -11.04
C PRO A 185 -20.64 18.51 -10.19
N SER A 186 -21.57 18.66 -9.24
CA SER A 186 -22.11 17.53 -8.47
C SER A 186 -22.76 16.49 -9.37
N GLY A 187 -22.66 15.21 -8.97
CA GLY A 187 -23.29 14.12 -9.71
C GLY A 187 -22.51 13.59 -10.91
N THR A 188 -21.32 14.12 -11.23
CA THR A 188 -20.49 13.65 -12.37
C THR A 188 -19.62 12.44 -12.07
N GLY A 189 -19.80 11.77 -10.94
CA GLY A 189 -19.07 10.54 -10.61
C GLY A 189 -17.63 10.75 -10.11
N LYS A 190 -17.21 11.97 -9.72
CA LYS A 190 -15.84 12.25 -9.27
C LYS A 190 -15.35 11.37 -8.14
N THR A 191 -16.15 11.23 -7.07
CA THR A 191 -15.82 10.38 -5.91
C THR A 191 -15.71 8.91 -6.32
N TRP A 192 -16.63 8.45 -7.18
CA TRP A 192 -16.60 7.10 -7.72
C TRP A 192 -15.31 6.85 -8.53
N LEU A 193 -14.94 7.77 -9.40
CA LEU A 193 -13.72 7.70 -10.20
C LEU A 193 -12.46 7.78 -9.33
N ALA A 194 -12.45 8.69 -8.33
CA ALA A 194 -11.31 8.85 -7.43
C ALA A 194 -10.95 7.54 -6.71
N LYS A 195 -11.95 6.86 -6.16
CA LYS A 195 -11.76 5.59 -5.45
C LYS A 195 -11.25 4.49 -6.38
N ARG A 196 -11.80 4.38 -7.59
CA ARG A 196 -11.39 3.37 -8.57
C ARG A 196 -10.03 3.64 -9.19
N LEU A 197 -9.71 4.90 -9.41
CA LEU A 197 -8.37 5.30 -9.83
C LEU A 197 -7.35 4.97 -8.73
N ALA A 198 -7.71 5.13 -7.45
CA ALA A 198 -6.87 4.69 -6.33
C ALA A 198 -6.62 3.17 -6.37
N TYR A 199 -7.66 2.35 -6.60
CA TYR A 199 -7.49 0.89 -6.78
C TYR A 199 -6.54 0.57 -7.93
N SER A 200 -6.65 1.27 -9.07
CA SER A 200 -5.76 1.05 -10.21
C SER A 200 -4.32 1.46 -9.96
N VAL A 201 -4.07 2.40 -9.06
CA VAL A 201 -2.72 2.81 -8.63
C VAL A 201 -2.12 1.79 -7.68
N VAL A 202 -2.90 1.29 -6.73
CA VAL A 202 -2.51 0.24 -5.78
C VAL A 202 -2.35 -1.11 -6.49
N GLY A 203 -3.19 -1.37 -7.52
CA GLY A 203 -3.21 -2.61 -8.30
C GLY A 203 -4.26 -3.61 -7.83
N HIS A 204 -4.97 -3.34 -6.75
CA HIS A 204 -6.06 -4.14 -6.20
C HIS A 204 -6.99 -3.29 -5.32
N GLN A 205 -8.13 -3.85 -4.93
CA GLN A 205 -9.01 -3.22 -3.95
C GLN A 205 -8.44 -3.47 -2.55
N SER A 206 -8.07 -2.41 -1.85
CA SER A 206 -7.50 -2.49 -0.51
C SER A 206 -7.97 -1.30 0.34
N ASP A 207 -8.59 -1.60 1.46
CA ASP A 207 -8.96 -0.57 2.44
C ASP A 207 -7.76 -0.16 3.32
N ASP A 208 -6.72 -0.99 3.39
CA ASP A 208 -5.51 -0.70 4.18
C ASP A 208 -4.55 0.29 3.49
N GLN A 209 -4.51 0.26 2.16
CA GLN A 209 -3.64 1.10 1.34
C GLN A 209 -4.34 2.35 0.81
N ILE A 210 -5.69 2.39 0.91
CA ILE A 210 -6.49 3.51 0.44
C ILE A 210 -7.33 4.04 1.59
N GLN A 211 -7.06 5.27 1.98
CA GLN A 211 -7.80 5.96 3.01
C GLN A 211 -8.60 7.12 2.42
N SER A 212 -9.84 7.29 2.85
CA SER A 212 -10.72 8.36 2.35
C SER A 212 -11.15 9.26 3.49
N MET A 213 -11.17 10.57 3.22
CA MET A 213 -11.71 11.57 4.14
C MET A 213 -12.44 12.67 3.36
N GLN A 214 -13.62 13.06 3.83
CA GLN A 214 -14.33 14.20 3.29
C GLN A 214 -13.99 15.46 4.08
N PHE A 215 -13.61 16.55 3.39
CA PHE A 215 -13.41 17.83 4.01
C PHE A 215 -14.74 18.57 4.18
N HIS A 216 -14.87 19.30 5.26
CA HIS A 216 -15.97 20.19 5.56
C HIS A 216 -15.45 21.46 6.26
N ALA A 217 -16.30 22.46 6.44
CA ALA A 217 -15.89 23.77 6.97
C ALA A 217 -15.18 23.72 8.34
N ASN A 218 -15.51 22.70 9.15
CA ASN A 218 -14.91 22.51 10.48
C ASN A 218 -13.75 21.53 10.51
N THR A 219 -13.32 21.00 9.37
CA THR A 219 -12.14 20.12 9.32
C THR A 219 -10.91 20.92 9.70
N SER A 220 -10.15 20.40 10.66
CA SER A 220 -8.96 21.06 11.21
C SER A 220 -7.67 20.28 10.91
N TYR A 221 -6.53 20.87 11.24
CA TYR A 221 -5.22 20.21 11.24
C TYR A 221 -5.22 19.00 12.17
N GLU A 222 -5.84 19.16 13.34
CA GLU A 222 -5.93 18.12 14.36
C GLU A 222 -6.75 16.91 13.90
N ASP A 223 -7.73 17.11 13.00
CA ASP A 223 -8.55 16.03 12.47
C ASP A 223 -7.83 15.24 11.36
N PHE A 224 -6.97 15.92 10.62
CA PHE A 224 -6.34 15.35 9.41
C PHE A 224 -4.89 14.92 9.62
N ILE A 225 -4.11 15.73 10.32
CA ILE A 225 -2.68 15.48 10.54
C ILE A 225 -2.44 14.89 11.92
N ARG A 226 -2.59 15.69 13.00
CA ARG A 226 -2.31 15.25 14.37
C ARG A 226 -2.89 16.23 15.37
N GLY A 227 -3.49 15.74 16.45
CA GLY A 227 -4.04 16.57 17.51
C GLY A 227 -4.10 15.90 18.87
N TRP A 228 -4.31 16.70 19.90
CA TRP A 228 -4.53 16.22 21.26
C TRP A 228 -5.96 15.70 21.41
N ARG A 229 -6.12 14.47 21.87
CA ARG A 229 -7.43 13.83 22.09
C ARG A 229 -7.53 13.29 23.51
N PRO A 230 -8.68 13.48 24.19
CA PRO A 230 -8.93 12.83 25.47
C PRO A 230 -9.18 11.33 25.24
N LEU A 231 -8.26 10.49 25.69
CA LEU A 231 -8.38 9.04 25.63
C LEU A 231 -8.46 8.48 27.05
N ALA A 232 -9.30 7.46 27.26
CA ALA A 232 -9.36 6.74 28.52
C ALA A 232 -8.11 5.88 28.67
N ASN A 233 -7.39 6.02 29.80
CA ASN A 233 -6.27 5.13 30.12
C ASN A 233 -6.83 3.81 30.68
N SER A 234 -5.95 2.82 30.91
CA SER A 234 -6.30 1.51 31.46
C SER A 234 -6.96 1.55 32.86
N LYS A 235 -6.96 2.72 33.53
CA LYS A 235 -7.60 2.95 34.82
C LYS A 235 -8.94 3.72 34.70
N GLY A 236 -9.43 3.94 33.45
CA GLY A 236 -10.68 4.67 33.21
C GLY A 236 -10.59 6.19 33.42
N GLN A 237 -9.37 6.76 33.56
CA GLN A 237 -9.15 8.20 33.64
C GLN A 237 -8.90 8.76 32.23
N HIS A 238 -9.46 9.94 31.92
CA HIS A 238 -9.21 10.63 30.69
C HIS A 238 -7.88 11.36 30.74
N GLU A 239 -6.99 11.05 29.82
CA GLU A 239 -5.71 11.71 29.61
C GLU A 239 -5.64 12.27 28.20
N LEU A 240 -5.05 13.47 28.05
CA LEU A 240 -4.80 14.05 26.75
C LEU A 240 -3.62 13.34 26.10
N GLN A 241 -3.87 12.65 25.01
CA GLN A 241 -2.85 11.98 24.22
C GLN A 241 -2.73 12.61 22.83
N LEU A 242 -1.51 12.63 22.31
CA LEU A 242 -1.22 13.10 20.96
C LEU A 242 -1.51 11.97 19.98
N VAL A 243 -2.55 12.14 19.16
CA VAL A 243 -3.07 11.13 18.24
C VAL A 243 -2.84 11.57 16.79
N ASP A 244 -2.30 10.65 16.00
CA ASP A 244 -2.10 10.87 14.58
C ASP A 244 -3.42 10.78 13.82
N GLY A 245 -3.69 11.78 12.99
CA GLY A 245 -4.83 11.81 12.09
C GLY A 245 -4.64 10.84 10.89
N PRO A 246 -5.71 10.65 10.09
CA PRO A 246 -5.71 9.67 9.00
C PRO A 246 -4.59 9.88 7.99
N PHE A 247 -4.24 11.11 7.68
CA PHE A 247 -3.16 11.39 6.73
C PHE A 247 -1.79 10.94 7.26
N LEU A 248 -1.49 11.26 8.52
CA LEU A 248 -0.19 10.91 9.10
C LEU A 248 -0.07 9.40 9.36
N GLN A 249 -1.17 8.72 9.73
CA GLN A 249 -1.21 7.27 9.81
C GLN A 249 -0.90 6.61 8.46
N LEU A 250 -1.45 7.16 7.37
CA LEU A 250 -1.16 6.65 6.03
C LEU A 250 0.28 6.96 5.60
N VAL A 251 0.84 8.12 5.99
CA VAL A 251 2.26 8.47 5.78
C VAL A 251 3.17 7.46 6.47
N GLU A 252 2.89 7.11 7.72
CA GLU A 252 3.65 6.12 8.48
C GLU A 252 3.60 4.74 7.80
N LYS A 253 2.41 4.28 7.39
CA LYS A 253 2.26 3.05 6.62
C LYS A 253 3.08 3.09 5.33
N ALA A 254 3.00 4.17 4.56
CA ALA A 254 3.72 4.32 3.30
C ALA A 254 5.26 4.35 3.50
N GLN A 255 5.76 4.93 4.58
CA GLN A 255 7.18 4.89 4.94
C GLN A 255 7.63 3.48 5.35
N ARG A 256 6.76 2.76 6.06
CA ARG A 256 7.02 1.38 6.52
C ARG A 256 7.04 0.39 5.36
N PHE A 257 6.23 0.62 4.31
CA PHE A 257 6.10 -0.25 3.14
C PHE A 257 6.49 0.52 1.85
N PRO A 258 7.78 0.80 1.63
CA PRO A 258 8.24 1.69 0.55
C PRO A 258 7.95 1.17 -0.86
N ASN A 259 7.68 -0.13 -1.01
CA ASN A 259 7.40 -0.76 -2.29
C ASN A 259 5.90 -0.90 -2.60
N ASP A 260 5.06 -0.69 -1.60
CA ASP A 260 3.62 -0.65 -1.78
C ASP A 260 3.15 0.77 -2.07
N ARG A 261 2.06 0.90 -2.81
CA ARG A 261 1.48 2.20 -3.12
C ARG A 261 0.33 2.50 -2.20
N PHE A 262 0.31 3.70 -1.66
CA PHE A 262 -0.73 4.20 -0.76
C PHE A 262 -1.43 5.39 -1.37
N VAL A 263 -2.73 5.49 -1.19
CA VAL A 263 -3.53 6.59 -1.76
C VAL A 263 -4.43 7.21 -0.71
N MET A 264 -4.30 8.52 -0.53
CA MET A 264 -5.25 9.34 0.22
C MET A 264 -6.27 9.93 -0.72
N VAL A 265 -7.54 9.61 -0.53
CA VAL A 265 -8.67 10.21 -1.25
C VAL A 265 -9.28 11.29 -0.40
N ILE A 266 -9.28 12.54 -0.89
CA ILE A 266 -9.85 13.69 -0.20
C ILE A 266 -11.09 14.16 -0.97
N GLU A 267 -12.26 13.97 -0.35
CA GLU A 267 -13.51 14.41 -0.97
C GLU A 267 -13.79 15.87 -0.58
N GLU A 268 -14.33 16.63 -1.54
CA GLU A 268 -14.75 18.03 -1.36
C GLU A 268 -13.63 18.92 -0.78
N ILE A 269 -12.41 18.82 -1.34
CA ILE A 269 -11.21 19.51 -0.82
C ILE A 269 -11.40 21.03 -0.65
N ASN A 270 -12.25 21.64 -1.47
CA ASN A 270 -12.55 23.07 -1.43
C ASN A 270 -13.58 23.49 -0.35
N ARG A 271 -14.15 22.53 0.40
CA ARG A 271 -15.03 22.85 1.55
C ARG A 271 -14.26 23.18 2.82
N GLY A 272 -13.00 22.75 2.92
CA GLY A 272 -12.13 23.06 4.04
C GLY A 272 -11.12 24.17 3.71
N GLN A 273 -10.59 24.81 4.75
CA GLN A 273 -9.46 25.71 4.61
C GLN A 273 -8.16 24.93 4.42
N THR A 274 -7.86 24.54 3.19
CA THR A 274 -6.80 23.59 2.87
C THR A 274 -5.42 23.96 3.40
N ALA A 275 -5.05 25.24 3.34
CA ALA A 275 -3.78 25.71 3.90
C ALA A 275 -3.71 25.48 5.42
N HIS A 276 -4.82 25.61 6.11
CA HIS A 276 -4.91 25.40 7.55
C HIS A 276 -4.91 23.89 7.90
N ILE A 277 -5.64 23.10 7.12
CA ILE A 277 -5.76 21.64 7.34
C ILE A 277 -4.43 20.92 7.09
N PHE A 278 -3.71 21.28 6.02
CA PHE A 278 -2.42 20.66 5.70
C PHE A 278 -1.26 21.25 6.52
N GLY A 279 -1.38 22.52 6.95
CA GLY A 279 -0.32 23.19 7.66
C GLY A 279 1.02 23.10 6.93
N GLU A 280 2.09 22.78 7.65
CA GLU A 280 3.45 22.60 7.13
C GLU A 280 3.58 21.42 6.16
N MET A 281 2.71 20.41 6.24
CA MET A 281 2.69 19.27 5.32
C MET A 281 2.42 19.70 3.88
N LEU A 282 1.78 20.85 3.67
CA LEU A 282 1.53 21.40 2.35
C LEU A 282 2.81 21.54 1.53
N THR A 283 3.93 21.90 2.16
CA THR A 283 5.23 22.02 1.50
C THR A 283 5.76 20.71 0.98
N LEU A 284 5.50 19.60 1.67
CA LEU A 284 5.96 18.26 1.32
C LEU A 284 5.14 17.61 0.20
N LEU A 285 3.98 18.18 -0.18
CA LEU A 285 3.16 17.63 -1.27
C LEU A 285 3.85 17.69 -2.63
N GLU A 286 4.82 18.59 -2.83
CA GLU A 286 5.56 18.68 -4.09
C GLU A 286 6.31 17.38 -4.38
N HIS A 287 6.18 16.85 -5.61
CA HIS A 287 6.81 15.58 -6.00
C HIS A 287 8.34 15.59 -5.80
N SER A 288 9.00 16.74 -5.99
CA SER A 288 10.44 16.91 -5.78
C SER A 288 10.88 16.89 -4.31
N LYS A 289 9.92 16.96 -3.35
CA LYS A 289 10.18 16.99 -1.91
C LYS A 289 9.82 15.71 -1.18
N ARG A 290 9.52 14.63 -1.93
CA ARG A 290 9.10 13.34 -1.41
C ARG A 290 10.26 12.47 -0.93
N HIS A 291 11.20 13.05 -0.18
CA HIS A 291 12.40 12.37 0.33
C HIS A 291 12.71 12.79 1.75
N SER A 292 13.38 11.92 2.51
CA SER A 292 13.79 12.13 3.90
C SER A 292 14.63 13.40 4.10
N HIS A 293 15.36 13.85 3.07
CA HIS A 293 16.15 15.11 3.12
C HIS A 293 15.29 16.37 3.28
N HIS A 294 14.01 16.29 2.95
CA HIS A 294 13.04 17.37 3.11
C HIS A 294 12.18 17.23 4.37
N ALA A 295 12.55 16.29 5.25
CA ALA A 295 11.81 16.08 6.50
C ALA A 295 11.75 17.37 7.32
N LEU A 296 10.55 17.68 7.82
CA LEU A 296 10.30 18.85 8.65
C LEU A 296 9.69 18.43 10.00
N ARG A 297 9.73 19.35 10.96
CA ARG A 297 9.10 19.18 12.26
C ARG A 297 7.67 19.66 12.19
N LEU A 298 6.75 18.83 12.71
CA LEU A 298 5.33 19.22 12.80
C LEU A 298 5.08 20.21 13.95
N THR A 299 4.00 20.94 13.87
CA THR A 299 3.50 21.81 14.96
C THR A 299 3.31 20.99 16.25
N TYR A 300 2.71 19.81 16.15
CA TYR A 300 2.59 18.85 17.25
C TYR A 300 3.59 17.70 17.04
N ALA A 301 4.89 18.01 17.12
CA ALA A 301 5.93 16.99 17.01
C ALA A 301 6.17 16.28 18.36
N LYS A 302 6.40 14.98 18.32
CA LYS A 302 7.05 14.23 19.40
C LYS A 302 8.52 14.67 19.48
N LEU A 303 9.18 14.37 20.59
CA LEU A 303 10.59 14.76 20.80
C LEU A 303 11.47 14.27 19.61
N ASP A 304 12.22 15.22 19.01
CA ASP A 304 13.13 15.01 17.87
C ASP A 304 12.51 14.40 16.58
N GLU A 305 11.20 14.34 16.52
CA GLU A 305 10.48 13.79 15.35
C GLU A 305 10.56 14.73 14.16
N LYS A 306 10.91 14.16 12.99
CA LYS A 306 10.82 14.81 11.69
C LYS A 306 10.04 13.91 10.74
N ILE A 307 9.12 14.50 10.01
CA ILE A 307 8.24 13.81 9.07
C ILE A 307 8.57 14.22 7.63
N TYR A 308 8.57 13.28 6.73
CA TYR A 308 8.61 13.50 5.29
C TYR A 308 7.51 12.70 4.60
N LEU A 309 7.07 13.12 3.42
CA LEU A 309 6.16 12.34 2.59
C LEU A 309 6.97 11.41 1.69
N PRO A 310 6.70 10.09 1.70
CA PRO A 310 7.40 9.15 0.83
C PRO A 310 6.87 9.20 -0.60
N ASP A 311 7.68 8.74 -1.55
CA ASP A 311 7.37 8.79 -2.99
C ASP A 311 6.26 7.82 -3.43
N ASN A 312 5.96 6.82 -2.62
CA ASN A 312 4.92 5.81 -2.83
C ASN A 312 3.53 6.23 -2.30
N LEU A 313 3.38 7.45 -1.75
CA LEU A 313 2.12 8.00 -1.28
C LEU A 313 1.51 8.96 -2.32
N TYR A 314 0.28 8.71 -2.72
CA TYR A 314 -0.47 9.48 -3.71
C TYR A 314 -1.68 10.16 -3.08
N LEU A 315 -2.08 11.33 -3.62
CA LEU A 315 -3.28 12.03 -3.19
C LEU A 315 -4.22 12.21 -4.39
N ILE A 316 -5.47 11.83 -4.21
CA ILE A 316 -6.54 12.11 -5.18
C ILE A 316 -7.59 12.95 -4.47
N ALA A 317 -7.81 14.16 -4.94
CA ALA A 317 -8.83 15.02 -4.37
C ALA A 317 -10.01 15.20 -5.33
N THR A 318 -11.22 15.38 -4.79
CA THR A 318 -12.39 15.80 -5.58
C THR A 318 -12.79 17.23 -5.20
N MET A 319 -13.23 17.97 -6.21
CA MET A 319 -13.68 19.35 -6.03
C MET A 319 -14.99 19.57 -6.80
N ASN A 320 -15.96 20.19 -6.10
CA ASN A 320 -17.20 20.65 -6.73
C ASN A 320 -17.02 22.09 -7.25
N THR A 321 -17.26 22.29 -8.54
CA THR A 321 -17.13 23.62 -9.19
C THR A 321 -18.43 24.39 -9.28
N ALA A 322 -19.58 23.75 -9.04
CA ALA A 322 -20.90 24.37 -9.18
C ALA A 322 -21.30 25.19 -7.95
N ASP A 323 -20.70 24.98 -6.81
CA ASP A 323 -21.04 25.68 -5.57
C ASP A 323 -20.23 26.97 -5.46
N ARG A 324 -20.91 28.11 -5.74
CA ARG A 324 -20.31 29.45 -5.68
C ARG A 324 -20.01 29.94 -4.25
N SER A 325 -20.54 29.26 -3.24
CA SER A 325 -20.28 29.60 -1.83
C SER A 325 -18.92 29.08 -1.31
N LEU A 326 -18.22 28.25 -2.11
CA LEU A 326 -16.97 27.64 -1.73
C LEU A 326 -15.76 28.54 -2.02
N THR A 327 -14.82 28.54 -1.12
CA THR A 327 -13.58 29.31 -1.26
C THR A 327 -12.75 28.74 -2.44
N PRO A 328 -12.22 29.59 -3.33
CA PRO A 328 -11.27 29.14 -4.34
C PRO A 328 -10.09 28.43 -3.67
N LEU A 329 -9.66 27.32 -4.25
CA LEU A 329 -8.44 26.64 -3.78
C LEU A 329 -7.26 27.61 -3.75
N ASP A 330 -6.53 27.61 -2.65
CA ASP A 330 -5.31 28.38 -2.47
C ASP A 330 -4.31 28.12 -3.61
N PHE A 331 -3.68 29.17 -4.08
CA PHE A 331 -2.67 29.10 -5.14
C PHE A 331 -1.50 28.15 -4.78
N ALA A 332 -1.11 28.13 -3.51
CA ALA A 332 -0.07 27.24 -3.01
C ALA A 332 -0.45 25.75 -3.18
N LEU A 333 -1.71 25.39 -2.96
CA LEU A 333 -2.22 24.05 -3.17
C LEU A 333 -2.28 23.68 -4.66
N ARG A 334 -2.82 24.61 -5.49
CA ARG A 334 -2.96 24.39 -6.94
C ARG A 334 -1.63 24.04 -7.63
N ARG A 335 -0.52 24.62 -7.17
CA ARG A 335 0.81 24.34 -7.71
C ARG A 335 1.28 22.91 -7.44
N ARG A 336 0.75 22.28 -6.40
CA ARG A 336 1.19 20.97 -5.90
C ARG A 336 0.37 19.82 -6.47
N PHE A 337 -0.75 20.10 -7.03
CA PHE A 337 -1.64 19.21 -7.76
C PHE A 337 -1.57 19.50 -9.27
#